data_673dd8dca1ac87088d57d0c6b600c000
#
_entry.id   673dd8dca1ac87088d57d0c6b600c000
#
_cell.length_a   1.000
_cell.length_b   1.000
_cell.length_c   1.000
_cell.angle_alpha   90.00
_cell.angle_beta   90.00
_cell.angle_gamma   90.00
#
_symmetry.space_group_name_H-M   'P 1'
#
loop_
_entity.id
_entity.type
_entity.pdbx_description
1 polymer ?
#
loop_
_entity_poly.entity_id
_entity_poly.type
_entity_poly.pdbx_seq_one_letter_code
_entity_poly.pdbx_strand_id
1 'polypeptide(L)'
;MSAGPGQGDLLAQLRQSLGLLQVAFDAASEAMLILDPSGEVRWGNQAAADIWTDGLAILLVGRRLEHLLDPIANRGGHPLSQEAPVHPLQLLKAGDGGGVFELKGKVLRLEWRLIPEPGEGYRLLLARDLEPQEQALQLQRQFLNQLAHELHTPLAIVSGSLSRLQAKTTELSQKPRQWLAQAREETSRLGRLLTTLMALTDLDTGRRVLCLEPAPLAPWLRQWRHEQVLPAGAELELHIDPEAEAVRIASDGPALQELLAQLLDNSLRYSDAPVRIALALRLDGAQLQLRWADQGWGINSEPRDQVFERFVRLEEHRRPQQVDGAGLGLALARELQAAMGGSLQLAASSPDQPGVAFLASWPRRDD
;
A
#
# COMPACT_ATOMS: atom_id res chain seq x y z
N MET A 1 48.70 -41.86 18.38
CA MET A 1 47.49 -41.96 19.23
C MET A 1 46.91 -40.58 19.37
N SER A 2 45.94 -40.22 18.53
CA SER A 2 45.28 -38.92 18.64
C SER A 2 44.11 -39.07 19.63
N ALA A 3 44.13 -38.26 20.68
CA ALA A 3 43.04 -38.18 21.65
C ALA A 3 41.77 -37.72 20.92
N GLY A 4 40.69 -38.51 21.03
CA GLY A 4 39.40 -38.12 20.54
C GLY A 4 38.88 -36.89 21.29
N PRO A 5 37.94 -36.12 20.67
CA PRO A 5 37.41 -34.91 21.28
C PRO A 5 36.81 -35.26 22.66
N GLY A 6 37.22 -34.52 23.68
CA GLY A 6 36.74 -34.73 25.05
C GLY A 6 35.24 -34.46 25.14
N GLN A 7 34.55 -35.15 26.07
CA GLN A 7 33.07 -34.95 26.29
C GLN A 7 32.65 -33.49 26.43
N GLY A 8 33.55 -32.59 26.89
CA GLY A 8 33.31 -31.15 26.99
C GLY A 8 33.17 -30.46 25.64
N ASP A 9 33.95 -30.91 24.66
CA ASP A 9 33.96 -30.33 23.30
C ASP A 9 32.69 -30.73 22.52
N LEU A 10 32.24 -31.96 22.70
CA LEU A 10 30.97 -32.47 22.11
C LEU A 10 29.77 -31.74 22.67
N LEU A 11 29.74 -31.49 24.00
CA LEU A 11 28.66 -30.72 24.63
C LEU A 11 28.62 -29.24 24.17
N ALA A 12 29.77 -28.65 23.97
CA ALA A 12 29.90 -27.27 23.44
C ALA A 12 29.37 -27.19 21.99
N GLN A 13 29.80 -28.15 21.14
CA GLN A 13 29.31 -28.25 19.75
C GLN A 13 27.80 -28.50 19.67
N LEU A 14 27.25 -29.37 20.51
CA LEU A 14 25.79 -29.62 20.60
C LEU A 14 25.03 -28.34 21.01
N ARG A 15 25.51 -27.61 22.04
CA ARG A 15 24.87 -26.35 22.46
C ARG A 15 24.94 -25.29 21.35
N GLN A 16 26.07 -25.20 20.65
CA GLN A 16 26.18 -24.26 19.52
C GLN A 16 25.23 -24.62 18.37
N SER A 17 25.13 -25.90 18.01
CA SER A 17 24.23 -26.38 16.97
C SER A 17 22.78 -26.16 17.34
N LEU A 18 22.39 -26.42 18.59
CA LEU A 18 21.02 -26.16 19.09
C LEU A 18 20.68 -24.68 19.08
N GLY A 19 21.64 -23.82 19.47
CA GLY A 19 21.46 -22.38 19.42
C GLY A 19 21.27 -21.85 18.00
N LEU A 20 22.03 -22.37 17.04
CA LEU A 20 21.86 -21.99 15.61
C LEU A 20 20.53 -22.47 15.05
N LEU A 21 20.10 -23.69 15.40
CA LEU A 21 18.79 -24.21 15.01
C LEU A 21 17.66 -23.35 15.58
N GLN A 22 17.75 -22.97 16.84
CA GLN A 22 16.75 -22.11 17.49
C GLN A 22 16.67 -20.75 16.80
N VAL A 23 17.79 -20.10 16.51
CA VAL A 23 17.82 -18.83 15.77
C VAL A 23 17.22 -18.98 14.37
N ALA A 24 17.53 -20.08 13.68
CA ALA A 24 16.96 -20.33 12.34
C ALA A 24 15.45 -20.54 12.39
N PHE A 25 14.92 -21.22 13.40
CA PHE A 25 13.48 -21.40 13.60
C PHE A 25 12.77 -20.11 13.99
N ASP A 26 13.40 -19.30 14.86
CA ASP A 26 12.84 -18.00 15.26
C ASP A 26 12.86 -16.97 14.13
N ALA A 27 13.79 -17.11 13.17
CA ALA A 27 13.85 -16.28 11.98
C ALA A 27 12.86 -16.71 10.87
N ALA A 28 12.22 -17.87 11.02
CA ALA A 28 11.21 -18.31 10.05
C ALA A 28 9.96 -17.43 10.12
N SER A 29 9.48 -16.99 8.96
CA SER A 29 8.26 -16.16 8.84
C SER A 29 6.97 -16.95 9.08
N GLU A 30 6.99 -18.28 8.96
CA GLU A 30 5.85 -19.15 9.27
C GLU A 30 5.79 -19.46 10.77
N ALA A 31 4.60 -19.37 11.34
CA ALA A 31 4.40 -19.76 12.73
C ALA A 31 4.49 -21.28 12.88
N MET A 32 5.32 -21.72 13.81
CA MET A 32 5.61 -23.15 14.05
C MET A 32 5.39 -23.50 15.50
N LEU A 33 4.66 -24.61 15.76
CA LEU A 33 4.48 -25.20 17.08
C LEU A 33 4.87 -26.67 17.04
N ILE A 34 5.57 -27.12 18.08
CA ILE A 34 5.81 -28.55 18.32
C ILE A 34 4.89 -28.97 19.48
N LEU A 35 4.03 -29.95 19.18
CA LEU A 35 3.07 -30.51 20.13
C LEU A 35 3.51 -31.92 20.55
N ASP A 36 3.31 -32.25 21.80
CA ASP A 36 3.44 -33.62 22.27
C ASP A 36 2.19 -34.47 21.91
N PRO A 37 2.20 -35.80 22.15
CA PRO A 37 1.05 -36.66 21.87
C PRO A 37 -0.23 -36.27 22.60
N SER A 38 -0.14 -35.52 23.73
CA SER A 38 -1.29 -35.04 24.48
C SER A 38 -1.86 -33.73 23.92
N GLY A 39 -1.16 -33.11 22.94
CA GLY A 39 -1.53 -31.81 22.34
C GLY A 39 -1.06 -30.60 23.14
N GLU A 40 -0.09 -30.80 24.03
CA GLU A 40 0.54 -29.70 24.76
C GLU A 40 1.71 -29.14 23.93
N VAL A 41 1.82 -27.81 23.87
CA VAL A 41 2.89 -27.11 23.18
C VAL A 41 4.21 -27.28 23.93
N ARG A 42 5.16 -27.94 23.33
CA ARG A 42 6.52 -28.09 23.84
C ARG A 42 7.48 -27.03 23.35
N TRP A 43 7.19 -26.46 22.18
CA TRP A 43 7.98 -25.41 21.59
C TRP A 43 7.17 -24.61 20.57
N GLY A 44 7.49 -23.31 20.42
CA GLY A 44 6.94 -22.43 19.41
C GLY A 44 7.94 -21.35 19.05
N ASN A 45 7.99 -20.96 17.76
CA ASN A 45 8.87 -19.89 17.29
C ASN A 45 8.27 -18.50 17.54
N GLN A 46 9.04 -17.44 17.24
CA GLN A 46 8.60 -16.06 17.43
C GLN A 46 7.34 -15.73 16.62
N ALA A 47 7.23 -16.19 15.37
CA ALA A 47 6.04 -15.98 14.55
C ALA A 47 4.78 -16.63 15.15
N ALA A 48 4.90 -17.78 15.80
CA ALA A 48 3.80 -18.38 16.55
C ALA A 48 3.44 -17.54 17.81
N ALA A 49 4.43 -16.99 18.48
CA ALA A 49 4.18 -16.11 19.63
C ALA A 49 3.41 -14.85 19.22
N ASP A 50 3.73 -14.27 18.08
CA ASP A 50 3.05 -13.08 17.54
C ASP A 50 1.57 -13.34 17.23
N ILE A 51 1.22 -14.57 16.83
CA ILE A 51 -0.18 -14.94 16.54
C ILE A 51 -0.97 -15.20 17.84
N TRP A 52 -0.40 -15.96 18.78
CA TRP A 52 -1.16 -16.49 19.91
C TRP A 52 -0.95 -15.80 21.25
N THR A 53 0.23 -15.16 21.46
CA THR A 53 0.65 -14.64 22.76
C THR A 53 1.25 -13.24 22.73
N ASP A 54 0.88 -12.44 21.72
CA ASP A 54 1.33 -11.04 21.56
C ASP A 54 2.86 -10.87 21.66
N GLY A 55 3.59 -11.80 21.02
CA GLY A 55 5.06 -11.80 20.93
C GLY A 55 5.80 -12.49 22.07
N LEU A 56 5.11 -13.09 23.04
CA LEU A 56 5.74 -13.72 24.20
C LEU A 56 5.82 -15.25 24.04
N ALA A 57 6.87 -15.77 23.41
CA ALA A 57 7.05 -17.18 23.09
C ALA A 57 6.99 -18.10 24.33
N ILE A 58 7.46 -17.63 25.48
CA ILE A 58 7.41 -18.39 26.72
C ILE A 58 5.99 -18.73 27.18
N LEU A 59 5.00 -17.93 26.81
CA LEU A 59 3.59 -18.16 27.16
C LEU A 59 2.92 -19.21 26.27
N LEU A 60 3.57 -19.69 25.22
CA LEU A 60 3.10 -20.79 24.37
C LEU A 60 3.31 -22.14 25.03
N VAL A 61 4.50 -22.32 25.64
CA VAL A 61 4.93 -23.60 26.21
C VAL A 61 4.04 -24.02 27.35
N GLY A 62 3.61 -25.28 27.34
CA GLY A 62 2.69 -25.83 28.34
C GLY A 62 1.19 -25.57 28.06
N ARG A 63 0.85 -24.78 27.04
CA ARG A 63 -0.55 -24.60 26.64
C ARG A 63 -1.03 -25.78 25.78
N ARG A 64 -2.29 -26.11 25.94
CA ARG A 64 -2.92 -27.12 25.07
C ARG A 64 -3.41 -26.47 23.78
N LEU A 65 -3.26 -27.20 22.66
CA LEU A 65 -3.71 -26.74 21.35
C LEU A 65 -5.19 -26.31 21.34
N GLU A 66 -6.02 -27.01 22.11
CA GLU A 66 -7.45 -26.70 22.27
C GLU A 66 -7.69 -25.26 22.71
N HIS A 67 -6.84 -24.76 23.64
CA HIS A 67 -6.96 -23.40 24.17
C HIS A 67 -6.36 -22.34 23.23
N LEU A 68 -5.42 -22.72 22.38
CA LEU A 68 -4.85 -21.81 21.38
C LEU A 68 -5.77 -21.61 20.19
N LEU A 69 -6.56 -22.63 19.86
CA LEU A 69 -7.49 -22.62 18.73
C LEU A 69 -8.95 -22.32 19.14
N ASP A 70 -9.23 -22.01 20.40
CA ASP A 70 -10.55 -21.65 20.91
C ASP A 70 -10.70 -20.11 21.00
N PRO A 71 -11.77 -19.47 20.50
CA PRO A 71 -12.93 -19.99 19.78
C PRO A 71 -12.74 -19.89 18.25
N ILE A 72 -12.68 -21.02 17.60
CA ILE A 72 -12.64 -21.06 16.14
C ILE A 72 -14.06 -21.05 15.61
N ALA A 73 -14.44 -19.96 14.98
CA ALA A 73 -15.64 -19.94 14.15
C ALA A 73 -15.34 -20.74 12.87
N ASN A 74 -15.94 -21.90 12.77
CA ASN A 74 -15.86 -22.75 11.61
C ASN A 74 -16.61 -22.08 10.44
N ARG A 75 -15.94 -21.29 9.60
CA ARG A 75 -16.52 -20.77 8.37
C ARG A 75 -16.36 -21.81 7.25
N GLY A 76 -17.28 -22.77 7.24
CA GLY A 76 -17.50 -23.55 6.03
C GLY A 76 -17.82 -22.61 4.87
N GLY A 77 -16.97 -22.55 3.86
CA GLY A 77 -17.19 -21.75 2.66
C GLY A 77 -16.18 -20.65 2.37
N HIS A 78 -15.01 -20.66 3.02
CA HIS A 78 -13.93 -19.75 2.63
C HIS A 78 -13.50 -20.05 1.16
N PRO A 79 -13.42 -19.02 0.26
CA PRO A 79 -13.15 -19.21 -1.17
C PRO A 79 -11.81 -19.88 -1.49
N LEU A 80 -10.88 -19.93 -0.53
CA LEU A 80 -9.58 -20.61 -0.67
C LEU A 80 -9.58 -22.03 -0.10
N SER A 81 -10.62 -22.50 0.63
CA SER A 81 -10.68 -23.85 1.16
C SER A 81 -11.58 -24.72 0.28
N GLN A 82 -10.99 -25.69 -0.40
CA GLN A 82 -11.71 -26.77 -1.06
C GLN A 82 -11.96 -27.96 -0.10
N GLU A 83 -11.49 -27.89 1.13
CA GLU A 83 -11.52 -28.97 2.11
C GLU A 83 -12.60 -28.75 3.18
N ALA A 84 -13.22 -29.83 3.63
CA ALA A 84 -14.20 -29.79 4.71
C ALA A 84 -13.53 -29.30 6.02
N PRO A 85 -14.21 -28.45 6.82
CA PRO A 85 -13.66 -27.93 8.05
C PRO A 85 -13.36 -29.04 9.05
N VAL A 86 -12.10 -29.11 9.50
CA VAL A 86 -11.64 -30.10 10.48
C VAL A 86 -11.68 -29.48 11.88
N HIS A 87 -12.30 -30.18 12.83
CA HIS A 87 -12.30 -29.72 14.22
C HIS A 87 -10.88 -29.84 14.82
N PRO A 88 -10.38 -28.82 15.59
CA PRO A 88 -9.02 -28.84 16.16
C PRO A 88 -8.65 -30.11 16.90
N LEU A 89 -9.59 -30.74 17.58
CA LEU A 89 -9.40 -32.02 18.27
C LEU A 89 -9.14 -33.20 17.32
N GLN A 90 -9.55 -33.09 16.06
CA GLN A 90 -9.27 -34.15 15.05
C GLN A 90 -7.81 -34.07 14.58
N LEU A 91 -7.16 -32.86 14.71
CA LEU A 91 -5.74 -32.69 14.44
C LEU A 91 -4.86 -33.60 15.29
N LEU A 92 -5.31 -33.92 16.53
CA LEU A 92 -4.59 -34.79 17.43
C LEU A 92 -4.72 -36.27 17.10
N LYS A 93 -5.74 -36.65 16.35
CA LYS A 93 -6.07 -38.05 16.02
C LYS A 93 -5.69 -38.47 14.61
N ALA A 94 -5.58 -37.51 13.70
CA ALA A 94 -5.22 -37.76 12.31
C ALA A 94 -3.69 -37.81 12.12
N GLY A 95 -3.22 -38.48 11.08
CA GLY A 95 -1.85 -38.35 10.59
C GLY A 95 -1.56 -36.94 10.09
N ASP A 96 -0.79 -36.79 9.02
CA ASP A 96 -0.57 -35.51 8.36
C ASP A 96 -1.89 -34.94 7.81
N GLY A 97 -2.06 -33.64 7.89
CA GLY A 97 -3.28 -32.94 7.43
C GLY A 97 -3.19 -31.43 7.44
N GLY A 98 -4.28 -30.76 7.07
CA GLY A 98 -4.37 -29.32 7.05
C GLY A 98 -5.81 -28.81 7.01
N GLY A 99 -6.01 -27.52 7.23
CA GLY A 99 -7.31 -26.86 7.14
C GLY A 99 -7.19 -25.35 7.27
N VAL A 100 -8.28 -24.64 6.98
CA VAL A 100 -8.37 -23.17 7.13
C VAL A 100 -9.23 -22.82 8.33
N PHE A 101 -8.70 -21.99 9.19
CA PHE A 101 -9.31 -21.61 10.48
C PHE A 101 -9.31 -20.10 10.65
N GLU A 102 -10.32 -19.57 11.35
CA GLU A 102 -10.36 -18.18 11.78
C GLU A 102 -9.99 -18.09 13.27
N LEU A 103 -9.00 -17.29 13.60
CA LEU A 103 -8.54 -17.05 14.97
C LEU A 103 -8.39 -15.56 15.21
N LYS A 104 -9.07 -15.00 16.21
CA LYS A 104 -9.01 -13.57 16.57
C LYS A 104 -9.22 -12.63 15.37
N GLY A 105 -10.09 -13.01 14.43
CA GLY A 105 -10.33 -12.23 13.21
C GLY A 105 -9.33 -12.44 12.09
N LYS A 106 -8.31 -13.28 12.26
CA LYS A 106 -7.35 -13.67 11.23
C LYS A 106 -7.70 -15.02 10.63
N VAL A 107 -7.53 -15.13 9.31
CA VAL A 107 -7.73 -16.40 8.59
C VAL A 107 -6.38 -17.10 8.47
N LEU A 108 -6.25 -18.24 9.15
CA LEU A 108 -5.02 -19.02 9.21
C LEU A 108 -5.18 -20.34 8.46
N ARG A 109 -4.22 -20.69 7.62
CA ARG A 109 -4.04 -22.04 7.13
C ARG A 109 -3.14 -22.80 8.08
N LEU A 110 -3.67 -23.87 8.68
CA LEU A 110 -2.94 -24.77 9.57
C LEU A 110 -2.59 -26.03 8.80
N GLU A 111 -1.33 -26.44 8.88
CA GLU A 111 -0.84 -27.72 8.38
C GLU A 111 -0.12 -28.43 9.53
N TRP A 112 -0.37 -29.71 9.69
CA TRP A 112 0.27 -30.52 10.74
C TRP A 112 0.86 -31.77 10.18
N ARG A 113 2.02 -32.14 10.73
CA ARG A 113 2.77 -33.35 10.36
C ARG A 113 3.20 -34.09 11.61
N LEU A 114 3.10 -35.42 11.54
CA LEU A 114 3.66 -36.31 12.57
C LEU A 114 5.17 -36.37 12.42
N ILE A 115 5.90 -36.10 13.52
CA ILE A 115 7.35 -36.27 13.59
C ILE A 115 7.57 -37.71 14.10
N PRO A 116 8.13 -38.63 13.30
CA PRO A 116 8.38 -40.00 13.73
C PRO A 116 9.59 -40.03 14.68
N GLU A 117 9.34 -40.14 15.98
CA GLU A 117 10.38 -40.45 16.95
C GLU A 117 10.14 -41.85 17.55
N PRO A 118 11.18 -42.60 17.92
CA PRO A 118 11.03 -43.90 18.56
C PRO A 118 10.38 -43.73 19.96
N GLY A 119 9.06 -43.97 20.04
CA GLY A 119 8.31 -44.08 21.28
C GLY A 119 7.28 -42.99 21.56
N GLU A 120 7.35 -41.82 20.98
CA GLU A 120 6.43 -40.68 21.23
C GLU A 120 6.18 -39.92 19.92
N GLY A 121 4.93 -39.83 19.46
CA GLY A 121 4.57 -39.10 18.25
C GLY A 121 4.40 -37.60 18.49
N TYR A 122 5.44 -36.79 18.36
CA TYR A 122 5.35 -35.32 18.31
C TYR A 122 4.69 -34.88 17.01
N ARG A 123 4.05 -33.73 17.04
CA ARG A 123 3.46 -33.09 15.85
C ARG A 123 4.06 -31.71 15.62
N LEU A 124 4.42 -31.45 14.38
CA LEU A 124 4.75 -30.10 13.92
C LEU A 124 3.47 -29.47 13.37
N LEU A 125 3.04 -28.35 13.95
CA LEU A 125 1.97 -27.52 13.43
C LEU A 125 2.60 -26.29 12.78
N LEU A 126 2.23 -26.04 11.52
CA LEU A 126 2.58 -24.83 10.77
C LEU A 126 1.31 -23.99 10.63
N ALA A 127 1.43 -22.69 10.88
CA ALA A 127 0.33 -21.75 10.66
C ALA A 127 0.79 -20.62 9.75
N ARG A 128 0.04 -20.43 8.67
CA ARG A 128 0.27 -19.33 7.71
C ARG A 128 -0.92 -18.40 7.74
N ASP A 129 -0.66 -17.11 7.96
CA ASP A 129 -1.66 -16.04 7.84
C ASP A 129 -2.02 -15.86 6.36
N LEU A 130 -3.30 -16.04 6.01
CA LEU A 130 -3.80 -15.89 4.64
C LEU A 130 -4.31 -14.46 4.35
N GLU A 131 -4.50 -13.64 5.37
CA GLU A 131 -5.01 -12.26 5.19
C GLU A 131 -4.18 -11.44 4.20
N PRO A 132 -2.83 -11.39 4.27
CA PRO A 132 -2.06 -10.58 3.34
C PRO A 132 -2.24 -11.03 1.89
N GLN A 133 -2.36 -12.34 1.66
CA GLN A 133 -2.56 -12.92 0.33
C GLN A 133 -3.98 -12.65 -0.18
N GLU A 134 -4.99 -12.74 0.68
CA GLU A 134 -6.37 -12.43 0.33
C GLU A 134 -6.59 -10.95 0.07
N GLN A 135 -6.03 -10.09 0.91
CA GLN A 135 -6.06 -8.64 0.70
C GLN A 135 -5.40 -8.27 -0.63
N ALA A 136 -4.25 -8.86 -0.96
CA ALA A 136 -3.59 -8.64 -2.25
C ALA A 136 -4.46 -9.10 -3.43
N LEU A 137 -5.11 -10.27 -3.33
CA LEU A 137 -6.02 -10.79 -4.35
C LEU A 137 -7.29 -9.95 -4.47
N GLN A 138 -7.85 -9.48 -3.36
CA GLN A 138 -9.01 -8.60 -3.36
C GLN A 138 -8.68 -7.23 -3.98
N LEU A 139 -7.56 -6.63 -3.58
CA LEU A 139 -7.07 -5.39 -4.18
C LEU A 139 -6.84 -5.56 -5.68
N GLN A 140 -6.23 -6.67 -6.10
CA GLN A 140 -6.03 -6.97 -7.52
C GLN A 140 -7.36 -7.11 -8.28
N ARG A 141 -8.37 -7.78 -7.71
CA ARG A 141 -9.70 -7.92 -8.32
C ARG A 141 -10.44 -6.58 -8.39
N GLN A 142 -10.42 -5.81 -7.30
CA GLN A 142 -11.00 -4.46 -7.27
C GLN A 142 -10.33 -3.57 -8.31
N PHE A 143 -9.01 -3.60 -8.39
CA PHE A 143 -8.22 -2.89 -9.38
C PHE A 143 -8.63 -3.24 -10.82
N LEU A 144 -8.72 -4.53 -11.18
CA LEU A 144 -9.11 -4.96 -12.52
C LEU A 144 -10.55 -4.55 -12.86
N ASN A 145 -11.49 -4.66 -11.92
CA ASN A 145 -12.88 -4.27 -12.13
C ASN A 145 -13.01 -2.75 -12.32
N GLN A 146 -12.31 -1.98 -11.49
CA GLN A 146 -12.32 -0.52 -11.59
C GLN A 146 -11.66 -0.05 -12.89
N LEU A 147 -10.53 -0.66 -13.27
CA LEU A 147 -9.87 -0.43 -14.56
C LEU A 147 -10.83 -0.67 -15.73
N ALA A 148 -11.50 -1.81 -15.75
CA ALA A 148 -12.46 -2.14 -16.81
C ALA A 148 -13.56 -1.08 -16.91
N HIS A 149 -14.08 -0.61 -15.77
CA HIS A 149 -15.11 0.42 -15.72
C HIS A 149 -14.59 1.78 -16.21
N GLU A 150 -13.43 2.22 -15.72
CA GLU A 150 -12.83 3.52 -16.07
C GLU A 150 -12.32 3.56 -17.52
N LEU A 151 -11.96 2.43 -18.11
CA LEU A 151 -11.60 2.31 -19.52
C LEU A 151 -12.83 2.21 -20.43
N HIS A 152 -13.91 1.58 -19.97
CA HIS A 152 -15.11 1.37 -20.78
C HIS A 152 -15.81 2.68 -21.15
N THR A 153 -15.89 3.61 -20.19
CA THR A 153 -16.56 4.91 -20.37
C THR A 153 -15.92 5.76 -21.48
N PRO A 154 -14.60 6.09 -21.45
CA PRO A 154 -13.97 6.87 -22.52
C PRO A 154 -13.97 6.14 -23.86
N LEU A 155 -13.84 4.82 -23.86
CA LEU A 155 -13.91 4.03 -25.08
C LEU A 155 -15.30 4.10 -25.72
N ALA A 156 -16.36 4.06 -24.95
CA ALA A 156 -17.74 4.21 -25.42
C ALA A 156 -17.97 5.61 -26.02
N ILE A 157 -17.45 6.67 -25.39
CA ILE A 157 -17.55 8.06 -25.88
C ILE A 157 -16.80 8.23 -27.18
N VAL A 158 -15.55 7.72 -27.25
CA VAL A 158 -14.76 7.76 -28.50
C VAL A 158 -15.46 7.02 -29.62
N SER A 159 -15.90 5.78 -29.36
CA SER A 159 -16.64 4.97 -30.34
C SER A 159 -17.94 5.64 -30.79
N GLY A 160 -18.72 6.21 -29.86
CA GLY A 160 -19.92 6.95 -30.18
C GLY A 160 -19.66 8.21 -31.02
N SER A 161 -18.57 8.94 -30.72
CA SER A 161 -18.17 10.13 -31.47
C SER A 161 -17.72 9.79 -32.89
N LEU A 162 -16.92 8.72 -33.04
CA LEU A 162 -16.50 8.20 -34.34
C LEU A 162 -17.69 7.70 -35.16
N SER A 163 -18.63 6.97 -34.58
CA SER A 163 -19.83 6.50 -35.25
C SER A 163 -20.70 7.65 -35.76
N ARG A 164 -20.84 8.72 -34.98
CA ARG A 164 -21.56 9.93 -35.38
C ARG A 164 -20.85 10.68 -36.51
N LEU A 165 -19.53 10.72 -36.52
CA LEU A 165 -18.74 11.27 -37.62
C LEU A 165 -18.96 10.47 -38.91
N GLN A 166 -18.91 9.15 -38.85
CA GLN A 166 -19.16 8.27 -40.00
C GLN A 166 -20.57 8.44 -40.59
N ALA A 167 -21.59 8.61 -39.74
CA ALA A 167 -22.98 8.76 -40.18
C ALA A 167 -23.29 10.13 -40.82
N LYS A 168 -22.43 11.15 -40.66
CA LYS A 168 -22.70 12.54 -41.10
C LYS A 168 -21.59 13.14 -41.97
N THR A 169 -20.98 12.37 -42.82
CA THR A 169 -19.85 12.79 -43.67
C THR A 169 -20.20 13.88 -44.69
N THR A 170 -21.47 14.25 -44.85
CA THR A 170 -21.93 15.13 -45.92
C THR A 170 -22.07 16.61 -45.58
N GLU A 171 -22.07 17.01 -44.30
CA GLU A 171 -22.16 18.44 -43.88
C GLU A 171 -21.20 18.74 -42.72
N LEU A 172 -20.15 19.49 -43.01
CA LEU A 172 -19.16 20.02 -42.03
C LEU A 172 -19.82 21.13 -41.13
N SER A 173 -20.83 20.80 -40.37
CA SER A 173 -21.46 21.68 -39.38
C SER A 173 -20.62 21.71 -38.08
N GLN A 174 -20.93 22.63 -37.16
CA GLN A 174 -20.23 22.76 -35.86
C GLN A 174 -20.23 21.47 -35.02
N LYS A 175 -21.26 20.63 -35.14
CA LYS A 175 -21.44 19.37 -34.38
C LYS A 175 -20.32 18.34 -34.57
N PRO A 176 -19.85 18.02 -35.81
CA PRO A 176 -18.71 17.10 -35.99
C PRO A 176 -17.41 17.60 -35.35
N ARG A 177 -17.17 18.91 -35.34
CA ARG A 177 -16.01 19.51 -34.67
C ARG A 177 -16.07 19.31 -33.15
N GLN A 178 -17.26 19.47 -32.54
CA GLN A 178 -17.45 19.21 -31.10
C GLN A 178 -17.23 17.74 -30.75
N TRP A 179 -17.74 16.81 -31.56
CA TRP A 179 -17.53 15.38 -31.36
C TRP A 179 -16.05 14.97 -31.47
N LEU A 180 -15.33 15.56 -32.42
CA LEU A 180 -13.91 15.32 -32.59
C LEU A 180 -13.11 15.87 -31.40
N ALA A 181 -13.45 17.06 -30.92
CA ALA A 181 -12.83 17.65 -29.73
C ALA A 181 -13.08 16.77 -28.49
N GLN A 182 -14.32 16.33 -28.28
CA GLN A 182 -14.70 15.45 -27.20
C GLN A 182 -14.00 14.08 -27.26
N ALA A 183 -13.87 13.49 -28.46
CA ALA A 183 -13.15 12.25 -28.65
C ALA A 183 -11.63 12.39 -28.34
N ARG A 184 -11.04 13.53 -28.71
CA ARG A 184 -9.62 13.84 -28.42
C ARG A 184 -9.39 14.03 -26.92
N GLU A 185 -10.29 14.73 -26.25
CA GLU A 185 -10.24 14.97 -24.81
C GLU A 185 -10.31 13.64 -24.05
N GLU A 186 -11.22 12.75 -24.42
CA GLU A 186 -11.42 11.45 -23.80
C GLU A 186 -10.26 10.49 -24.08
N THR A 187 -9.70 10.54 -25.30
CA THR A 187 -8.50 9.78 -25.62
C THR A 187 -7.28 10.26 -24.80
N SER A 188 -7.13 11.57 -24.64
CA SER A 188 -6.07 12.16 -23.81
C SER A 188 -6.22 11.79 -22.34
N ARG A 189 -7.47 11.77 -21.84
CA ARG A 189 -7.80 11.31 -20.51
C ARG A 189 -7.41 9.85 -20.31
N LEU A 190 -7.78 8.97 -21.23
CA LEU A 190 -7.39 7.56 -21.21
C LEU A 190 -5.87 7.37 -21.22
N GLY A 191 -5.16 8.15 -22.05
CA GLY A 191 -3.69 8.15 -22.08
C GLY A 191 -3.08 8.49 -20.72
N ARG A 192 -3.57 9.56 -20.05
CA ARG A 192 -3.12 9.93 -18.71
C ARG A 192 -3.38 8.82 -17.69
N LEU A 193 -4.55 8.19 -17.72
CA LEU A 193 -4.89 7.07 -16.84
C LEU A 193 -3.92 5.91 -16.99
N LEU A 194 -3.64 5.49 -18.23
CA LEU A 194 -2.69 4.42 -18.53
C LEU A 194 -1.28 4.78 -18.05
N THR A 195 -0.82 6.00 -18.30
CA THR A 195 0.50 6.46 -17.85
C THR A 195 0.62 6.41 -16.33
N THR A 196 -0.37 6.94 -15.61
CA THR A 196 -0.39 6.93 -14.14
C THR A 196 -0.40 5.50 -13.59
N LEU A 197 -1.19 4.62 -14.22
CA LEU A 197 -1.26 3.21 -13.85
C LEU A 197 0.07 2.48 -14.07
N MET A 198 0.71 2.70 -15.22
CA MET A 198 2.03 2.13 -15.50
C MET A 198 3.07 2.63 -14.49
N ALA A 199 3.07 3.93 -14.17
CA ALA A 199 3.98 4.50 -13.18
C ALA A 199 3.81 3.85 -11.79
N LEU A 200 2.56 3.63 -11.34
CA LEU A 200 2.26 2.90 -10.10
C LEU A 200 2.76 1.46 -10.16
N THR A 201 2.48 0.74 -11.26
CA THR A 201 2.91 -0.65 -11.44
C THR A 201 4.44 -0.77 -11.45
N ASP A 202 5.14 0.17 -12.09
CA ASP A 202 6.59 0.18 -12.16
C ASP A 202 7.24 0.48 -10.79
N LEU A 203 6.61 1.32 -9.96
CA LEU A 203 7.02 1.52 -8.57
C LEU A 203 6.79 0.26 -7.74
N ASP A 204 5.60 -0.36 -7.80
CA ASP A 204 5.23 -1.57 -7.06
C ASP A 204 6.16 -2.75 -7.36
N THR A 205 6.56 -2.89 -8.62
CA THR A 205 7.42 -4.00 -9.09
C THR A 205 8.91 -3.69 -9.00
N GLY A 206 9.29 -2.51 -8.49
CA GLY A 206 10.69 -2.07 -8.42
C GLY A 206 11.36 -1.87 -9.78
N ARG A 207 10.59 -1.85 -10.88
CA ARG A 207 11.13 -1.57 -12.22
C ARG A 207 11.54 -0.11 -12.40
N ARG A 208 10.82 0.81 -11.73
CA ARG A 208 11.20 2.22 -11.68
C ARG A 208 12.20 2.44 -10.54
N VAL A 209 13.47 2.56 -10.91
CA VAL A 209 14.55 2.93 -9.99
C VAL A 209 14.72 4.43 -10.03
N LEU A 210 14.55 5.10 -8.88
CA LEU A 210 14.76 6.55 -8.76
C LEU A 210 16.25 6.87 -8.60
N CYS A 211 16.71 7.89 -9.31
CA CYS A 211 18.06 8.44 -9.15
C CYS A 211 18.05 9.51 -8.06
N LEU A 212 18.19 9.09 -6.79
CA LEU A 212 18.15 9.99 -5.66
C LEU A 212 19.47 10.74 -5.52
N GLU A 213 19.45 12.03 -5.78
CA GLU A 213 20.59 12.92 -5.61
C GLU A 213 20.32 13.93 -4.48
N PRO A 214 21.32 14.20 -3.58
CA PRO A 214 21.18 15.24 -2.58
C PRO A 214 21.16 16.62 -3.25
N ALA A 215 20.04 17.33 -3.19
CA ALA A 215 19.89 18.65 -3.78
C ALA A 215 19.04 19.57 -2.86
N PRO A 216 19.30 20.90 -2.88
CA PRO A 216 18.45 21.86 -2.19
C PRO A 216 17.10 21.98 -2.91
N LEU A 217 16.02 21.80 -2.15
CA LEU A 217 14.65 21.81 -2.71
C LEU A 217 14.17 23.23 -3.06
N ALA A 218 14.60 24.26 -2.32
CA ALA A 218 14.13 25.63 -2.48
C ALA A 218 14.38 26.23 -3.87
N PRO A 219 15.61 26.19 -4.44
CA PRO A 219 15.87 26.69 -5.79
C PRO A 219 15.06 25.92 -6.85
N TRP A 220 14.95 24.59 -6.69
CA TRP A 220 14.20 23.74 -7.60
C TRP A 220 12.70 24.10 -7.60
N LEU A 221 12.09 24.34 -6.45
CA LEU A 221 10.69 24.78 -6.33
C LEU A 221 10.43 26.14 -6.98
N ARG A 222 11.37 27.10 -6.87
CA ARG A 222 11.24 28.39 -7.55
C ARG A 222 11.24 28.25 -9.06
N GLN A 223 12.15 27.43 -9.58
CA GLN A 223 12.22 27.14 -11.01
C GLN A 223 10.94 26.43 -11.46
N TRP A 224 10.55 25.37 -10.77
CA TRP A 224 9.33 24.62 -11.06
C TRP A 224 8.11 25.56 -11.10
N ARG A 225 7.94 26.42 -10.08
CA ARG A 225 6.83 27.39 -10.05
C ARG A 225 6.85 28.33 -11.28
N HIS A 226 8.03 28.80 -11.68
CA HIS A 226 8.17 29.70 -12.82
C HIS A 226 7.78 29.06 -14.16
N GLU A 227 7.99 27.77 -14.27
CA GLU A 227 7.68 26.98 -15.47
C GLU A 227 6.19 26.60 -15.58
N GLN A 228 5.41 26.75 -14.51
CA GLN A 228 3.98 26.37 -14.54
C GLN A 228 3.16 27.39 -15.32
N VAL A 229 2.45 26.88 -16.34
CA VAL A 229 1.42 27.64 -17.07
C VAL A 229 0.07 27.35 -16.44
N LEU A 230 -0.40 28.30 -15.65
CA LEU A 230 -1.70 28.16 -14.96
C LEU A 230 -2.84 28.66 -15.85
N PRO A 231 -4.05 28.05 -15.71
CA PRO A 231 -5.24 28.58 -16.37
C PRO A 231 -5.61 29.98 -15.86
N ALA A 232 -6.36 30.73 -16.67
CA ALA A 232 -6.80 32.06 -16.29
C ALA A 232 -7.60 32.03 -14.97
N GLY A 233 -7.21 32.89 -14.03
CA GLY A 233 -7.83 32.96 -12.71
C GLY A 233 -7.27 31.96 -11.67
N ALA A 234 -6.20 31.25 -12.00
CA ALA A 234 -5.47 30.42 -11.01
C ALA A 234 -4.19 31.13 -10.55
N GLU A 235 -3.94 31.12 -9.25
CA GLU A 235 -2.79 31.72 -8.57
C GLU A 235 -2.02 30.66 -7.80
N LEU A 236 -0.70 30.67 -7.93
CA LEU A 236 0.22 29.78 -7.20
C LEU A 236 1.23 30.63 -6.44
N GLU A 237 1.11 30.65 -5.14
CA GLU A 237 2.05 31.35 -4.25
C GLU A 237 3.08 30.37 -3.69
N LEU A 238 4.34 30.82 -3.55
CA LEU A 238 5.42 30.05 -2.95
C LEU A 238 6.10 30.87 -1.86
N HIS A 239 6.07 30.36 -0.65
CA HIS A 239 6.78 30.88 0.50
C HIS A 239 7.87 29.89 0.93
N ILE A 240 9.08 30.37 1.18
CA ILE A 240 10.21 29.56 1.62
C ILE A 240 10.80 30.21 2.86
N ASP A 241 10.78 29.51 3.98
CA ASP A 241 11.40 29.97 5.21
C ASP A 241 12.93 30.03 5.05
N PRO A 242 13.60 31.03 5.59
CA PRO A 242 15.05 31.18 5.45
C PRO A 242 15.86 29.97 5.90
N GLU A 243 15.40 29.26 6.93
CA GLU A 243 16.07 28.06 7.44
C GLU A 243 15.97 26.87 6.50
N ALA A 244 14.95 26.85 5.61
CA ALA A 244 14.75 25.79 4.63
C ALA A 244 15.54 26.01 3.33
N GLU A 245 16.12 27.19 3.13
CA GLU A 245 16.72 27.63 1.87
C GLU A 245 17.86 26.73 1.38
N ALA A 246 18.75 26.34 2.27
CA ALA A 246 19.93 25.54 1.96
C ALA A 246 19.76 24.04 2.30
N VAL A 247 18.61 23.65 2.82
CA VAL A 247 18.39 22.25 3.25
C VAL A 247 18.36 21.32 2.04
N ARG A 248 19.20 20.29 2.09
CA ARG A 248 19.31 19.28 1.04
C ARG A 248 18.46 18.06 1.41
N ILE A 249 17.81 17.50 0.41
CA ILE A 249 17.07 16.24 0.50
C ILE A 249 17.55 15.29 -0.59
N ALA A 250 17.43 13.99 -0.39
CA ALA A 250 17.60 13.03 -1.46
C ALA A 250 16.33 13.02 -2.32
N SER A 251 16.42 13.48 -3.57
CA SER A 251 15.28 13.57 -4.47
C SER A 251 15.65 13.20 -5.90
N ASP A 252 14.65 12.74 -6.64
CA ASP A 252 14.71 12.51 -8.09
C ASP A 252 13.88 13.63 -8.74
N GLY A 253 14.50 14.48 -9.53
CA GLY A 253 13.85 15.65 -10.13
C GLY A 253 12.59 15.30 -10.95
N PRO A 254 12.65 14.34 -11.88
CA PRO A 254 11.48 13.83 -12.60
C PRO A 254 10.36 13.33 -11.69
N ALA A 255 10.67 12.55 -10.65
CA ALA A 255 9.68 12.04 -9.71
C ALA A 255 9.04 13.16 -8.89
N LEU A 256 9.83 14.14 -8.46
CA LEU A 256 9.35 15.32 -7.74
C LEU A 256 8.43 16.18 -8.62
N GLN A 257 8.79 16.36 -9.89
CA GLN A 257 7.95 17.06 -10.87
C GLN A 257 6.61 16.36 -11.06
N GLU A 258 6.62 15.04 -11.20
CA GLU A 258 5.41 14.23 -11.35
C GLU A 258 4.52 14.31 -10.09
N LEU A 259 5.10 14.20 -8.89
CA LEU A 259 4.40 14.37 -7.63
C LEU A 259 3.67 15.72 -7.56
N LEU A 260 4.38 16.82 -7.80
CA LEU A 260 3.79 18.16 -7.74
C LEU A 260 2.75 18.39 -8.85
N ALA A 261 2.93 17.78 -10.02
CA ALA A 261 1.93 17.82 -11.09
C ALA A 261 0.62 17.12 -10.68
N GLN A 262 0.67 16.01 -9.93
CA GLN A 262 -0.53 15.36 -9.39
C GLN A 262 -1.25 16.25 -8.36
N LEU A 263 -0.51 16.92 -7.48
CA LEU A 263 -1.10 17.85 -6.50
C LEU A 263 -1.72 19.07 -7.20
N LEU A 264 -1.04 19.62 -8.22
CA LEU A 264 -1.55 20.75 -9.01
C LEU A 264 -2.84 20.37 -9.75
N ASP A 265 -2.83 19.24 -10.47
CA ASP A 265 -4.02 18.75 -11.19
C ASP A 265 -5.20 18.52 -10.23
N ASN A 266 -4.91 17.99 -9.03
CA ASN A 266 -5.92 17.81 -7.99
C ASN A 266 -6.51 19.15 -7.54
N SER A 267 -5.70 20.14 -7.21
CA SER A 267 -6.16 21.46 -6.77
C SER A 267 -6.96 22.19 -7.85
N LEU A 268 -6.53 22.10 -9.12
CA LEU A 268 -7.27 22.68 -10.26
C LEU A 268 -8.62 22.03 -10.52
N ARG A 269 -8.75 20.73 -10.21
CA ARG A 269 -10.00 19.98 -10.40
C ARG A 269 -11.02 20.18 -9.31
N TYR A 270 -10.57 20.27 -8.05
CA TYR A 270 -11.44 20.28 -6.88
C TYR A 270 -11.58 21.67 -6.25
N SER A 271 -11.31 22.72 -7.03
CA SER A 271 -11.51 24.11 -6.63
C SER A 271 -12.40 24.83 -7.64
N ASP A 272 -13.24 25.72 -7.14
CA ASP A 272 -13.96 26.68 -7.98
C ASP A 272 -13.06 27.91 -8.27
N ALA A 273 -13.25 28.55 -9.42
CA ALA A 273 -12.49 29.75 -9.77
C ALA A 273 -12.89 30.96 -8.90
N PRO A 274 -11.95 31.79 -8.46
CA PRO A 274 -10.50 31.75 -8.72
C PRO A 274 -9.79 30.69 -7.89
N VAL A 275 -8.95 29.85 -8.53
CA VAL A 275 -8.18 28.81 -7.85
C VAL A 275 -6.97 29.43 -7.17
N ARG A 276 -6.84 29.24 -5.86
CA ARG A 276 -5.69 29.73 -5.10
C ARG A 276 -4.96 28.55 -4.46
N ILE A 277 -3.67 28.46 -4.72
CA ILE A 277 -2.77 27.44 -4.22
C ILE A 277 -1.60 28.11 -3.51
N ALA A 278 -1.30 27.68 -2.29
CA ALA A 278 -0.19 28.18 -1.50
C ALA A 278 0.77 27.03 -1.15
N LEU A 279 2.03 27.23 -1.49
CA LEU A 279 3.14 26.35 -1.12
C LEU A 279 3.96 27.02 -0.03
N ALA A 280 4.24 26.29 1.05
CA ALA A 280 5.13 26.77 2.11
C ALA A 280 6.18 25.69 2.40
N LEU A 281 7.47 26.04 2.21
CA LEU A 281 8.61 25.19 2.52
C LEU A 281 9.20 25.61 3.86
N ARG A 282 9.29 24.68 4.81
CA ARG A 282 9.77 24.92 6.18
C ARG A 282 10.68 23.80 6.63
N LEU A 283 11.60 24.15 7.53
CA LEU A 283 12.38 23.17 8.28
C LEU A 283 11.72 22.94 9.64
N ASP A 284 11.34 21.70 9.92
CA ASP A 284 10.76 21.28 11.20
C ASP A 284 11.64 20.18 11.81
N GLY A 285 12.50 20.57 12.75
CA GLY A 285 13.50 19.71 13.35
C GLY A 285 14.45 19.12 12.30
N ALA A 286 14.43 17.79 12.15
CA ALA A 286 15.24 17.05 11.18
C ALA A 286 14.53 16.83 9.84
N GLN A 287 13.34 17.39 9.63
CA GLN A 287 12.54 17.18 8.42
C GLN A 287 12.33 18.49 7.67
N LEU A 288 12.54 18.42 6.35
CA LEU A 288 12.10 19.49 5.44
C LEU A 288 10.65 19.19 5.05
N GLN A 289 9.77 20.15 5.27
CA GLN A 289 8.33 20.02 5.04
C GLN A 289 7.88 20.99 3.96
N LEU A 290 7.16 20.48 2.96
CA LEU A 290 6.42 21.26 1.98
C LEU A 290 4.93 21.12 2.26
N ARG A 291 4.31 22.22 2.71
CA ARG A 291 2.86 22.32 2.82
C ARG A 291 2.30 22.84 1.51
N TRP A 292 1.45 22.05 0.88
CA TRP A 292 0.64 22.42 -0.28
C TRP A 292 -0.78 22.63 0.17
N ALA A 293 -1.34 23.81 -0.01
CA ALA A 293 -2.70 24.13 0.40
C ALA A 293 -3.48 24.76 -0.74
N ASP A 294 -4.69 24.32 -0.97
CA ASP A 294 -5.65 24.94 -1.90
C ASP A 294 -6.91 25.42 -1.16
N GLN A 295 -7.68 26.26 -1.83
CA GLN A 295 -8.98 26.75 -1.37
C GLN A 295 -10.14 26.03 -2.08
N GLY A 296 -9.97 24.72 -2.29
CA GLY A 296 -10.98 23.88 -2.91
C GLY A 296 -12.14 23.48 -2.01
N TRP A 297 -12.87 22.47 -2.41
CA TRP A 297 -14.10 22.03 -1.73
C TRP A 297 -13.85 21.33 -0.39
N GLY A 298 -12.60 21.08 -0.03
CA GLY A 298 -12.26 20.41 1.22
C GLY A 298 -12.46 18.90 1.19
N ILE A 299 -12.15 18.24 2.29
CA ILE A 299 -12.39 16.81 2.52
C ILE A 299 -13.08 16.68 3.87
N ASN A 300 -14.36 16.34 3.87
CA ASN A 300 -15.20 16.25 5.07
C ASN A 300 -15.45 14.81 5.53
N SER A 301 -15.27 13.84 4.63
CA SER A 301 -15.49 12.42 4.95
C SER A 301 -14.35 11.81 5.76
N GLU A 302 -14.69 10.98 6.72
CA GLU A 302 -13.77 10.13 7.48
C GLU A 302 -13.86 8.67 6.97
N PRO A 303 -12.77 7.91 6.89
CA PRO A 303 -11.38 8.30 7.19
C PRO A 303 -10.72 9.08 6.04
N ARG A 304 -10.11 10.20 6.39
CA ARG A 304 -9.52 11.15 5.42
C ARG A 304 -8.37 10.57 4.59
N ASP A 305 -7.64 9.59 5.12
CA ASP A 305 -6.48 8.98 4.46
C ASP A 305 -6.85 8.11 3.25
N GLN A 306 -8.13 7.74 3.10
CA GLN A 306 -8.61 6.98 1.93
C GLN A 306 -8.41 7.73 0.60
N VAL A 307 -8.24 9.05 0.60
CA VAL A 307 -7.98 9.81 -0.64
C VAL A 307 -6.67 9.42 -1.34
N PHE A 308 -5.74 8.77 -0.61
CA PHE A 308 -4.51 8.23 -1.16
C PHE A 308 -4.63 6.79 -1.65
N GLU A 309 -5.77 6.14 -1.44
CA GLU A 309 -6.01 4.80 -1.98
C GLU A 309 -6.30 4.88 -3.47
N ARG A 310 -5.88 3.85 -4.19
CA ARG A 310 -6.08 3.79 -5.65
C ARG A 310 -7.56 3.69 -5.98
N PHE A 311 -8.01 4.46 -6.98
CA PHE A 311 -9.38 4.53 -7.46
C PHE A 311 -10.40 5.08 -6.47
N VAL A 312 -9.99 5.52 -5.31
CA VAL A 312 -10.89 6.15 -4.35
C VAL A 312 -11.27 7.55 -4.82
N ARG A 313 -12.57 7.83 -4.79
CA ARG A 313 -13.17 9.14 -5.04
C ARG A 313 -14.24 9.37 -3.99
N LEU A 314 -14.17 10.49 -3.30
CA LEU A 314 -15.18 10.84 -2.30
C LEU A 314 -16.51 11.14 -2.98
N GLU A 315 -17.60 10.53 -2.48
CA GLU A 315 -18.94 10.68 -3.08
C GLU A 315 -19.46 12.12 -3.01
N GLU A 316 -19.08 12.87 -1.98
CA GLU A 316 -19.42 14.27 -1.78
C GLU A 316 -18.95 15.19 -2.93
N HIS A 317 -17.94 14.78 -3.68
CA HIS A 317 -17.40 15.51 -4.84
C HIS A 317 -17.89 15.00 -6.19
N ARG A 318 -18.85 14.06 -6.21
CA ARG A 318 -19.47 13.55 -7.45
C ARG A 318 -20.48 14.56 -8.02
N ARG A 319 -19.99 15.66 -8.56
CA ARG A 319 -20.84 16.54 -9.37
C ARG A 319 -20.97 15.97 -10.79
N PRO A 320 -22.21 15.81 -11.36
CA PRO A 320 -22.43 15.08 -12.61
C PRO A 320 -21.75 15.67 -13.86
N GLN A 321 -21.17 16.87 -13.79
CA GLN A 321 -20.68 17.60 -14.96
C GLN A 321 -19.24 18.14 -14.87
N GLN A 322 -18.51 17.98 -13.75
CA GLN A 322 -17.26 18.75 -13.55
C GLN A 322 -16.02 17.97 -13.13
N VAL A 323 -16.11 16.79 -12.54
CA VAL A 323 -14.91 16.15 -11.98
C VAL A 323 -14.61 14.80 -12.61
N ASP A 324 -13.66 14.81 -13.52
CA ASP A 324 -13.27 13.66 -14.30
C ASP A 324 -11.86 13.16 -13.90
N GLY A 325 -11.78 12.43 -12.79
CA GLY A 325 -10.53 11.86 -12.27
C GLY A 325 -10.68 10.37 -11.94
N ALA A 326 -9.64 9.56 -12.18
CA ALA A 326 -9.64 8.13 -11.90
C ALA A 326 -9.32 7.77 -10.44
N GLY A 327 -9.03 8.74 -9.58
CA GLY A 327 -8.59 8.46 -8.21
C GLY A 327 -7.21 7.80 -8.12
N LEU A 328 -6.32 8.04 -9.09
CA LEU A 328 -4.95 7.49 -9.10
C LEU A 328 -3.87 8.53 -8.77
N GLY A 329 -4.14 9.81 -8.95
CA GLY A 329 -3.13 10.87 -8.85
C GLY A 329 -2.52 11.00 -7.46
N LEU A 330 -3.36 11.06 -6.41
CA LEU A 330 -2.87 11.14 -5.03
C LEU A 330 -2.18 9.85 -4.58
N ALA A 331 -2.64 8.69 -5.05
CA ALA A 331 -1.96 7.43 -4.81
C ALA A 331 -0.54 7.44 -5.41
N LEU A 332 -0.39 7.89 -6.67
CA LEU A 332 0.92 8.03 -7.30
C LEU A 332 1.81 9.05 -6.55
N ALA A 333 1.26 10.19 -6.17
CA ALA A 333 2.01 11.19 -5.41
C ALA A 333 2.54 10.62 -4.10
N ARG A 334 1.75 9.84 -3.35
CA ARG A 334 2.17 9.19 -2.11
C ARG A 334 3.25 8.14 -2.34
N GLU A 335 3.12 7.30 -3.36
CA GLU A 335 4.12 6.27 -3.69
C GLU A 335 5.44 6.89 -4.14
N LEU A 336 5.42 7.95 -4.97
CA LEU A 336 6.63 8.68 -5.36
C LEU A 336 7.31 9.31 -4.16
N GLN A 337 6.54 9.90 -3.23
CA GLN A 337 7.08 10.50 -2.02
C GLN A 337 7.73 9.45 -1.12
N ALA A 338 7.09 8.28 -0.94
CA ALA A 338 7.64 7.16 -0.19
C ALA A 338 8.92 6.60 -0.85
N ALA A 339 8.93 6.47 -2.17
CA ALA A 339 10.11 6.02 -2.92
C ALA A 339 11.31 7.00 -2.82
N MET A 340 11.04 8.30 -2.55
CA MET A 340 12.08 9.30 -2.23
C MET A 340 12.44 9.33 -0.72
N GLY A 341 11.96 8.36 0.08
CA GLY A 341 12.25 8.26 1.51
C GLY A 341 11.50 9.28 2.38
N GLY A 342 10.46 9.92 1.84
CA GLY A 342 9.62 10.87 2.54
C GLY A 342 8.23 10.34 2.85
N SER A 343 7.33 11.22 3.30
CA SER A 343 5.90 10.91 3.51
C SER A 343 5.01 12.01 2.95
N LEU A 344 3.83 11.64 2.46
CA LEU A 344 2.77 12.54 2.01
C LEU A 344 1.50 12.26 2.81
N GLN A 345 0.98 13.28 3.49
CA GLN A 345 -0.17 13.17 4.38
C GLN A 345 -1.12 14.35 4.18
N LEU A 346 -2.37 14.20 4.62
CA LEU A 346 -3.27 15.32 4.77
C LEU A 346 -2.89 16.11 6.02
N ALA A 347 -2.66 17.39 5.87
CA ALA A 347 -2.51 18.28 7.01
C ALA A 347 -3.86 18.50 7.73
N ALA A 348 -3.80 18.80 9.01
CA ALA A 348 -4.99 19.16 9.77
C ALA A 348 -5.72 20.34 9.09
N SER A 349 -7.03 20.22 8.93
CA SER A 349 -7.85 21.32 8.42
C SER A 349 -7.93 22.42 9.49
N SER A 350 -7.69 23.66 9.10
CA SER A 350 -8.04 24.79 9.97
C SER A 350 -9.52 25.11 9.74
N PRO A 351 -10.32 25.33 10.78
CA PRO A 351 -11.72 25.73 10.62
C PRO A 351 -11.89 27.02 9.81
N ASP A 352 -10.85 27.88 9.81
CA ASP A 352 -10.85 29.18 9.14
C ASP A 352 -10.31 29.16 7.70
N GLN A 353 -9.84 27.99 7.21
CA GLN A 353 -9.33 27.84 5.84
C GLN A 353 -10.10 26.75 5.10
N PRO A 354 -11.04 27.12 4.22
CA PRO A 354 -11.68 26.14 3.33
C PRO A 354 -10.61 25.53 2.41
N GLY A 355 -10.82 24.26 2.01
CA GLY A 355 -9.95 23.57 1.09
C GLY A 355 -9.19 22.40 1.71
N VAL A 356 -8.15 21.96 1.03
CA VAL A 356 -7.31 20.83 1.43
C VAL A 356 -5.87 21.30 1.61
N ALA A 357 -5.18 20.71 2.58
CA ALA A 357 -3.74 20.87 2.68
C ALA A 357 -3.06 19.51 2.72
N PHE A 358 -2.04 19.33 1.89
CA PHE A 358 -1.12 18.19 1.89
C PHE A 358 0.20 18.63 2.53
N LEU A 359 0.80 17.70 3.27
CA LEU A 359 2.10 17.86 3.88
C LEU A 359 3.03 16.78 3.32
N ALA A 360 3.99 17.20 2.50
CA ALA A 360 5.08 16.35 2.05
C ALA A 360 6.30 16.59 2.94
N SER A 361 6.91 15.55 3.47
CA SER A 361 8.08 15.67 4.34
C SER A 361 9.20 14.75 3.89
N TRP A 362 10.44 15.22 4.02
CA TRP A 362 11.67 14.49 3.73
C TRP A 362 12.66 14.61 4.88
N PRO A 363 13.42 13.55 5.17
CA PRO A 363 14.52 13.66 6.11
C PRO A 363 15.60 14.59 5.52
N ARG A 364 16.09 15.52 6.34
CA ARG A 364 17.24 16.34 6.01
C ARG A 364 18.46 15.44 5.76
N ARG A 365 19.21 15.72 4.72
CA ARG A 365 20.52 15.14 4.50
C ARG A 365 21.57 16.13 4.96
N ASP A 366 22.31 15.75 5.99
CA ASP A 366 23.57 16.40 6.32
C ASP A 366 24.61 15.85 5.34
N ASP A 367 25.50 16.71 4.83
CA ASP A 367 26.53 16.39 3.81
C ASP A 367 27.42 15.20 4.20
#